data_cf464d663c98dcb8b949dd5b37952585
#
_entry.id   cf464d663c98dcb8b949dd5b37952585
#
_cell.length_a   1.000
_cell.length_b   1.000
_cell.length_c   1.000
_cell.angle_alpha   90.00
_cell.angle_beta   90.00
_cell.angle_gamma   90.00
#
_symmetry.space_group_name_H-M   'P 1'
#
loop_
_entity.id
_entity.type
_entity.pdbx_description
1 polymer ?
#
loop_
_entity_poly.entity_id
_entity_poly.type
_entity_poly.pdbx_seq_one_letter_code
_entity_poly.pdbx_strand_id
1 'polypeptide(L)'
;VFSGMVKQSLFQSVKDFIKKNYRHFNSAVVVDASEAYVDHLKKGGKMLMAVAGAMSTAELGITLAEMIRRDKVQAISCTGANLEEDLFNLVAHRHYLRIPHYRDLTPQDEENLLKNKMNRVTDTCIPEEEAMRKVENKLLRYWEKAQDEGKRYFPHEFIYQLIRSGELKQDYEIDEKDSWLIAACEKGIPIFVPGWEDSTLGNFFVSNIRKKKIRDYSIVKSGLETMDALIDWYLKESQNSEMGFFQIGGGIAGDFAICVVPLIRQDMKTGCRLWSYFCQISDSTTSYGSYSGAVPNEKITWEKLSVDSKKFIIESDATIVAPLMFAYVLADS
;
A
#
# COMPACT_ATOMS: atom_id res chain seq x y z
N VAL A 1 24.29 15.70 -4.36
CA VAL A 1 25.19 15.20 -3.30
C VAL A 1 24.79 15.79 -1.94
N PHE A 2 24.57 17.11 -1.82
CA PHE A 2 24.14 17.74 -0.56
C PHE A 2 22.73 17.31 -0.09
N SER A 3 21.81 17.07 -1.01
CA SER A 3 20.42 16.63 -0.67
C SER A 3 20.37 15.27 0.03
N GLY A 4 21.23 14.33 -0.34
CA GLY A 4 21.27 13.00 0.28
C GLY A 4 21.81 13.02 1.71
N MET A 5 22.82 13.83 1.97
CA MET A 5 23.43 13.95 3.33
C MET A 5 22.46 14.61 4.33
N VAL A 6 21.66 15.60 3.88
CA VAL A 6 20.65 16.25 4.74
C VAL A 6 19.51 15.28 5.07
N LYS A 7 19.02 14.49 4.11
CA LYS A 7 17.97 13.47 4.36
C LYS A 7 18.46 12.37 5.32
N GLN A 8 19.69 11.90 5.17
CA GLN A 8 20.28 10.90 6.08
C GLN A 8 20.39 11.44 7.50
N SER A 9 20.79 12.68 7.67
CA SER A 9 20.79 13.37 8.96
C SER A 9 19.40 13.47 9.60
N LEU A 10 18.34 13.70 8.83
CA LEU A 10 16.98 13.77 9.35
C LEU A 10 16.50 12.40 9.84
N PHE A 11 16.65 11.35 9.07
CA PHE A 11 16.26 10.00 9.48
C PHE A 11 17.02 9.54 10.72
N GLN A 12 18.31 9.82 10.78
CA GLN A 12 19.12 9.50 11.98
C GLN A 12 18.62 10.26 13.22
N SER A 13 18.27 11.53 13.09
CA SER A 13 17.75 12.33 14.19
C SER A 13 16.41 11.77 14.70
N VAL A 14 15.51 11.33 13.79
CA VAL A 14 14.24 10.68 14.16
C VAL A 14 14.50 9.36 14.87
N LYS A 15 15.40 8.53 14.37
CA LYS A 15 15.79 7.26 15.00
C LYS A 15 16.31 7.48 16.41
N ASP A 16 17.22 8.44 16.61
CA ASP A 16 17.81 8.75 17.91
C ASP A 16 16.75 9.26 18.89
N PHE A 17 15.81 10.10 18.42
CA PHE A 17 14.67 10.57 19.21
C PHE A 17 13.81 9.41 19.68
N ILE A 18 13.40 8.52 18.76
CA ILE A 18 12.55 7.37 19.07
C ILE A 18 13.27 6.45 20.09
N LYS A 19 14.50 6.07 19.84
CA LYS A 19 15.29 5.21 20.76
C LYS A 19 15.43 5.81 22.16
N LYS A 20 15.54 7.11 22.26
CA LYS A 20 15.69 7.80 23.55
C LYS A 20 14.39 7.86 24.33
N ASN A 21 13.25 8.07 23.65
CA ASN A 21 11.98 8.44 24.28
C ASN A 21 10.95 7.31 24.34
N TYR A 22 10.99 6.35 23.42
CA TYR A 22 10.03 5.24 23.29
C TYR A 22 10.52 4.02 24.07
N ARG A 23 10.18 3.96 25.37
CA ARG A 23 10.80 2.98 26.29
C ARG A 23 9.84 1.92 26.82
N HIS A 24 8.54 2.16 26.77
CA HIS A 24 7.52 1.29 27.37
C HIS A 24 6.23 1.29 26.56
N PHE A 25 5.37 0.30 26.77
CA PHE A 25 4.07 0.14 26.13
C PHE A 25 4.16 0.13 24.59
N ASN A 26 3.14 0.60 23.88
CA ASN A 26 3.13 0.66 22.41
C ASN A 26 4.34 1.39 21.81
N SER A 27 4.84 2.41 22.48
CA SER A 27 6.01 3.13 21.98
C SER A 27 7.29 2.28 21.99
N ALA A 28 7.48 1.43 22.99
CA ALA A 28 8.61 0.48 22.98
C ALA A 28 8.50 -0.52 21.83
N VAL A 29 7.28 -1.00 21.54
CA VAL A 29 7.04 -1.93 20.42
C VAL A 29 7.40 -1.29 19.07
N VAL A 30 7.25 0.02 18.92
CA VAL A 30 7.72 0.75 17.71
C VAL A 30 9.22 0.58 17.52
N VAL A 31 10.00 0.67 18.60
CA VAL A 31 11.47 0.47 18.55
C VAL A 31 11.80 -0.98 18.23
N ASP A 32 11.22 -1.93 18.99
CA ASP A 32 11.50 -3.35 18.85
C ASP A 32 11.17 -3.85 17.43
N ALA A 33 10.02 -3.44 16.91
CA ALA A 33 9.57 -3.80 15.56
C ALA A 33 10.47 -3.18 14.48
N SER A 34 10.90 -1.93 14.66
CA SER A 34 11.80 -1.27 13.71
C SER A 34 13.20 -1.88 13.71
N GLU A 35 13.75 -2.22 14.87
CA GLU A 35 15.04 -2.93 14.98
C GLU A 35 14.96 -4.31 14.32
N ALA A 36 13.90 -5.07 14.59
CA ALA A 36 13.69 -6.38 13.99
C ALA A 36 13.50 -6.28 12.46
N TYR A 37 12.88 -5.21 11.95
CA TYR A 37 12.76 -4.95 10.51
C TYR A 37 14.14 -4.76 9.88
N VAL A 38 14.95 -3.88 10.47
CA VAL A 38 16.33 -3.63 10.03
C VAL A 38 17.15 -4.91 10.06
N ASP A 39 17.08 -5.68 11.14
CA ASP A 39 17.79 -6.96 11.27
C ASP A 39 17.36 -7.98 10.24
N HIS A 40 16.06 -8.05 9.94
CA HIS A 40 15.51 -8.91 8.91
C HIS A 40 16.12 -8.59 7.53
N LEU A 41 16.17 -7.32 7.16
CA LEU A 41 16.77 -6.89 5.91
C LEU A 41 18.28 -7.10 5.85
N LYS A 42 19.00 -6.82 6.94
CA LYS A 42 20.46 -7.04 7.02
C LYS A 42 20.85 -8.50 6.83
N LYS A 43 19.97 -9.43 7.17
CA LYS A 43 20.14 -10.88 6.94
C LYS A 43 19.73 -11.33 5.54
N GLY A 44 19.43 -10.40 4.63
CA GLY A 44 18.99 -10.71 3.26
C GLY A 44 17.51 -11.05 3.16
N GLY A 45 16.72 -10.73 4.19
CA GLY A 45 15.27 -10.92 4.18
C GLY A 45 14.57 -10.00 3.17
N LYS A 46 13.41 -10.44 2.72
CA LYS A 46 12.50 -9.71 1.81
C LYS A 46 11.25 -9.29 2.57
N MET A 47 10.71 -8.12 2.25
CA MET A 47 9.52 -7.58 2.92
C MET A 47 8.38 -7.37 1.93
N LEU A 48 7.22 -7.96 2.23
CA LEU A 48 5.94 -7.58 1.64
C LEU A 48 5.25 -6.61 2.59
N MET A 49 4.80 -5.48 2.04
CA MET A 49 4.04 -4.49 2.79
C MET A 49 2.58 -4.51 2.39
N ALA A 50 1.70 -4.72 3.36
CA ALA A 50 0.26 -4.63 3.18
C ALA A 50 -0.25 -3.26 3.64
N VAL A 51 -0.99 -2.55 2.77
CA VAL A 51 -1.51 -1.20 3.03
C VAL A 51 -3.02 -1.19 2.84
N ALA A 52 -3.75 -1.21 3.95
CA ALA A 52 -5.21 -1.13 3.97
C ALA A 52 -5.69 0.34 4.03
N GLY A 53 -7.01 0.53 4.00
CA GLY A 53 -7.64 1.85 4.08
C GLY A 53 -7.27 2.74 2.89
N ALA A 54 -7.12 4.03 3.16
CA ALA A 54 -6.86 5.11 2.20
C ALA A 54 -5.60 5.91 2.60
N MET A 55 -4.50 5.21 2.87
CA MET A 55 -3.26 5.82 3.38
C MET A 55 -2.55 6.69 2.34
N SER A 56 -2.82 6.49 1.05
CA SER A 56 -2.29 7.34 -0.01
C SER A 56 -2.90 8.74 0.03
N THR A 57 -4.18 8.88 0.39
CA THR A 57 -4.79 10.20 0.65
C THR A 57 -4.16 10.91 1.85
N ALA A 58 -3.71 10.15 2.87
CA ALA A 58 -2.95 10.69 4.00
C ALA A 58 -1.47 10.96 3.67
N GLU A 59 -1.07 10.86 2.41
CA GLU A 59 0.29 11.08 1.91
C GLU A 59 1.38 10.20 2.59
N LEU A 60 1.01 9.02 3.08
CA LEU A 60 1.98 8.04 3.59
C LEU A 60 3.00 7.64 2.51
N GLY A 61 2.65 7.85 1.26
CA GLY A 61 3.48 7.63 0.07
C GLY A 61 4.84 8.31 0.14
N ILE A 62 4.96 9.48 0.76
CA ILE A 62 6.21 10.26 0.84
C ILE A 62 7.36 9.42 1.46
N THR A 63 7.11 8.81 2.61
CA THR A 63 8.12 7.96 3.26
C THR A 63 8.18 6.56 2.67
N LEU A 64 7.05 6.02 2.20
CA LEU A 64 6.99 4.72 1.54
C LEU A 64 7.76 4.70 0.22
N ALA A 65 7.71 5.77 -0.57
CA ALA A 65 8.49 5.90 -1.80
C ALA A 65 10.00 5.73 -1.56
N GLU A 66 10.52 6.34 -0.49
CA GLU A 66 11.94 6.21 -0.13
C GLU A 66 12.26 4.80 0.36
N MET A 67 11.35 4.15 1.12
CA MET A 67 11.49 2.74 1.52
C MET A 67 11.62 1.82 0.30
N ILE A 68 10.81 2.04 -0.73
CA ILE A 68 10.84 1.27 -1.96
C ILE A 68 12.15 1.52 -2.72
N ARG A 69 12.53 2.79 -2.93
CA ARG A 69 13.75 3.13 -3.69
C ARG A 69 15.02 2.59 -3.06
N ARG A 70 15.06 2.48 -1.72
CA ARG A 70 16.19 1.89 -0.99
C ARG A 70 16.06 0.39 -0.74
N ASP A 71 15.24 -0.30 -1.50
CA ASP A 71 15.06 -1.76 -1.41
C ASP A 71 14.66 -2.28 -0.02
N LYS A 72 13.86 -1.48 0.73
CA LYS A 72 13.32 -1.89 2.02
C LYS A 72 11.99 -2.64 1.88
N VAL A 73 11.35 -2.57 0.72
CA VAL A 73 10.09 -3.23 0.36
C VAL A 73 10.24 -3.88 -1.01
N GLN A 74 9.85 -5.14 -1.17
CA GLN A 74 9.99 -5.90 -2.40
C GLN A 74 8.66 -6.26 -3.08
N ALA A 75 7.55 -6.12 -2.35
CA ALA A 75 6.19 -6.26 -2.90
C ALA A 75 5.20 -5.47 -2.05
N ILE A 76 4.09 -5.09 -2.65
CA ILE A 76 3.00 -4.40 -1.97
C ILE A 76 1.70 -5.18 -2.20
N SER A 77 0.89 -5.33 -1.13
CA SER A 77 -0.52 -5.69 -1.22
C SER A 77 -1.33 -4.50 -0.71
N CYS A 78 -2.27 -3.99 -1.49
CA CYS A 78 -3.01 -2.80 -1.07
C CYS A 78 -4.46 -2.81 -1.53
N THR A 79 -5.27 -1.94 -0.91
CA THR A 79 -6.61 -1.61 -1.40
C THR A 79 -6.54 -0.91 -2.75
N GLY A 80 -7.61 -0.99 -3.53
CA GLY A 80 -7.73 -0.20 -4.75
C GLY A 80 -7.64 1.30 -4.49
N ALA A 81 -8.19 1.77 -3.37
CA ALA A 81 -8.07 3.16 -2.92
C ALA A 81 -6.61 3.62 -2.81
N ASN A 82 -5.75 2.85 -2.16
CA ASN A 82 -4.34 3.19 -2.06
C ASN A 82 -3.64 3.27 -3.42
N LEU A 83 -4.01 2.37 -4.34
CA LEU A 83 -3.45 2.33 -5.68
C LEU A 83 -3.79 3.60 -6.49
N GLU A 84 -5.04 4.07 -6.39
CA GLU A 84 -5.52 5.19 -7.20
C GLU A 84 -5.24 6.56 -6.58
N GLU A 85 -5.31 6.67 -5.25
CA GLU A 85 -5.21 7.95 -4.55
C GLU A 85 -3.81 8.55 -4.58
N ASP A 86 -2.75 7.74 -4.62
CA ASP A 86 -1.40 8.24 -4.86
C ASP A 86 -1.29 8.91 -6.24
N LEU A 87 -1.94 8.33 -7.25
CA LEU A 87 -1.98 8.91 -8.59
C LEU A 87 -2.85 10.16 -8.65
N PHE A 88 -3.98 10.18 -7.92
CA PHE A 88 -4.83 11.37 -7.82
C PHE A 88 -4.08 12.53 -7.16
N ASN A 89 -3.38 12.26 -6.06
CA ASN A 89 -2.55 13.26 -5.39
C ASN A 89 -1.42 13.78 -6.30
N LEU A 90 -0.78 12.90 -7.05
CA LEU A 90 0.30 13.25 -7.99
C LEU A 90 -0.14 14.30 -9.02
N VAL A 91 -1.38 14.23 -9.53
CA VAL A 91 -1.87 15.06 -10.64
C VAL A 91 -2.85 16.17 -10.23
N ALA A 92 -3.23 16.25 -8.97
CA ALA A 92 -4.26 17.19 -8.53
C ALA A 92 -4.05 17.75 -7.10
N HIS A 93 -2.86 17.61 -6.55
CA HIS A 93 -2.54 18.01 -5.17
C HIS A 93 -2.97 19.45 -4.83
N ARG A 94 -2.78 20.39 -5.75
CA ARG A 94 -3.12 21.80 -5.54
C ARG A 94 -4.62 22.07 -5.48
N HIS A 95 -5.43 21.12 -5.89
CA HIS A 95 -6.88 21.17 -5.88
C HIS A 95 -7.50 20.45 -4.68
N TYR A 96 -6.68 19.75 -3.89
CA TYR A 96 -7.12 19.12 -2.64
C TYR A 96 -7.49 20.20 -1.62
N LEU A 97 -8.52 19.91 -0.84
CA LEU A 97 -8.97 20.78 0.25
C LEU A 97 -8.85 20.02 1.57
N ARG A 98 -8.09 20.57 2.50
CA ARG A 98 -8.06 20.07 3.88
C ARG A 98 -9.06 20.79 4.75
N ILE A 99 -9.88 20.06 5.51
CA ILE A 99 -10.88 20.57 6.45
C ILE A 99 -10.46 20.19 7.89
N PRO A 100 -9.77 21.08 8.64
CA PRO A 100 -9.25 20.75 9.97
C PRO A 100 -10.33 20.33 10.98
N HIS A 101 -11.54 20.89 10.88
CA HIS A 101 -12.68 20.60 11.75
C HIS A 101 -13.70 19.65 11.11
N TYR A 102 -13.24 18.67 10.35
CA TYR A 102 -14.09 17.76 9.58
C TYR A 102 -15.11 16.97 10.44
N ARG A 103 -14.84 16.79 11.74
CA ARG A 103 -15.75 16.11 12.67
C ARG A 103 -16.99 16.93 13.00
N ASP A 104 -16.94 18.24 12.79
CA ASP A 104 -18.02 19.17 13.09
C ASP A 104 -18.87 19.52 11.85
N LEU A 105 -18.57 18.92 10.70
CA LEU A 105 -19.33 19.12 9.46
C LEU A 105 -20.77 18.63 9.61
N THR A 106 -21.69 19.51 9.22
CA THR A 106 -23.10 19.19 9.16
C THR A 106 -23.47 18.46 7.86
N PRO A 107 -24.63 17.78 7.78
CA PRO A 107 -25.11 17.21 6.51
C PRO A 107 -25.19 18.23 5.37
N GLN A 108 -25.49 19.50 5.68
CA GLN A 108 -25.52 20.58 4.69
C GLN A 108 -24.13 20.92 4.15
N ASP A 109 -23.10 20.87 5.00
CA ASP A 109 -21.73 21.07 4.57
C ASP A 109 -21.28 19.95 3.63
N GLU A 110 -21.62 18.69 3.92
CA GLU A 110 -21.34 17.55 3.06
C GLU A 110 -22.06 17.67 1.69
N GLU A 111 -23.33 18.11 1.69
CA GLU A 111 -24.05 18.39 0.44
C GLU A 111 -23.38 19.50 -0.38
N ASN A 112 -22.84 20.53 0.27
CA ASN A 112 -22.12 21.59 -0.41
C ASN A 112 -20.80 21.09 -1.02
N LEU A 113 -20.06 20.20 -0.32
CA LEU A 113 -18.88 19.54 -0.89
C LEU A 113 -19.26 18.72 -2.15
N LEU A 114 -20.33 17.95 -2.07
CA LEU A 114 -20.85 17.20 -3.24
C LEU A 114 -21.19 18.12 -4.42
N LYS A 115 -21.89 19.23 -4.18
CA LYS A 115 -22.22 20.23 -5.23
C LYS A 115 -20.98 20.84 -5.88
N ASN A 116 -19.90 20.96 -5.11
CA ASN A 116 -18.59 21.43 -5.58
C ASN A 116 -17.71 20.30 -6.14
N LYS A 117 -18.25 19.09 -6.32
CA LYS A 117 -17.53 17.91 -6.85
C LYS A 117 -16.27 17.55 -6.03
N MET A 118 -16.38 17.67 -4.72
CA MET A 118 -15.36 17.29 -3.76
C MET A 118 -15.77 15.98 -3.07
N ASN A 119 -14.91 14.98 -3.09
CA ASN A 119 -15.12 13.70 -2.43
C ASN A 119 -14.25 13.63 -1.18
N ARG A 120 -14.88 13.60 -0.01
CA ARG A 120 -14.17 13.70 1.26
C ARG A 120 -13.75 12.34 1.82
N VAL A 121 -12.47 12.24 2.17
CA VAL A 121 -11.87 11.14 2.94
C VAL A 121 -11.29 11.75 4.22
N THR A 122 -11.91 11.52 5.37
CA THR A 122 -11.52 12.08 6.67
C THR A 122 -11.49 13.64 6.64
N ASP A 123 -10.32 14.25 6.73
CA ASP A 123 -10.15 15.72 6.69
C ASP A 123 -9.77 16.23 5.29
N THR A 124 -9.65 15.36 4.32
CA THR A 124 -9.12 15.66 2.99
C THR A 124 -10.20 15.46 1.92
N CYS A 125 -10.39 16.47 1.08
CA CYS A 125 -11.30 16.40 -0.06
C CYS A 125 -10.53 16.25 -1.36
N ILE A 126 -10.88 15.24 -2.14
CA ILE A 126 -10.29 14.93 -3.44
C ILE A 126 -11.22 15.52 -4.53
N PRO A 127 -10.71 16.35 -5.45
CA PRO A 127 -11.51 16.91 -6.52
C PRO A 127 -11.85 15.83 -7.57
N GLU A 128 -13.13 15.74 -7.95
CA GLU A 128 -13.57 14.72 -8.92
C GLU A 128 -12.98 14.95 -10.30
N GLU A 129 -13.05 16.18 -10.83
CA GLU A 129 -12.66 16.47 -12.21
C GLU A 129 -11.13 16.47 -12.38
N GLU A 130 -10.42 17.19 -11.51
CA GLU A 130 -8.97 17.40 -11.62
C GLU A 130 -8.16 16.15 -11.27
N ALA A 131 -8.70 15.28 -10.41
CA ALA A 131 -8.06 14.03 -10.02
C ALA A 131 -8.67 12.83 -10.75
N MET A 132 -9.89 12.44 -10.33
CA MET A 132 -10.50 11.17 -10.71
C MET A 132 -10.78 11.09 -12.20
N ARG A 133 -11.48 12.08 -12.78
CA ARG A 133 -11.84 12.08 -14.21
C ARG A 133 -10.64 12.28 -15.12
N LYS A 134 -9.67 13.07 -14.68
CA LYS A 134 -8.39 13.23 -15.41
C LYS A 134 -7.68 11.87 -15.57
N VAL A 135 -7.55 11.12 -14.47
CA VAL A 135 -6.91 9.80 -14.48
C VAL A 135 -7.75 8.78 -15.26
N GLU A 136 -9.09 8.74 -15.05
CA GLU A 136 -10.01 7.88 -15.82
C GLU A 136 -9.81 8.06 -17.32
N ASN A 137 -9.84 9.31 -17.80
CA ASN A 137 -9.74 9.62 -19.23
C ASN A 137 -8.39 9.17 -19.83
N LYS A 138 -7.31 9.20 -19.04
CA LYS A 138 -6.01 8.70 -19.47
C LYS A 138 -5.98 7.16 -19.50
N LEU A 139 -6.47 6.49 -18.44
CA LEU A 139 -6.51 5.03 -18.35
C LEU A 139 -7.45 4.39 -19.37
N LEU A 140 -8.53 5.05 -19.73
CA LEU A 140 -9.48 4.54 -20.72
C LEU A 140 -8.77 4.12 -22.02
N ARG A 141 -7.82 4.91 -22.50
CA ARG A 141 -7.05 4.59 -23.72
C ARG A 141 -6.21 3.33 -23.58
N TYR A 142 -5.69 3.06 -22.38
CA TYR A 142 -4.93 1.83 -22.12
C TYR A 142 -5.84 0.61 -22.01
N TRP A 143 -7.05 0.77 -21.48
CA TRP A 143 -8.06 -0.27 -21.48
C TRP A 143 -8.55 -0.59 -22.90
N GLU A 144 -8.83 0.43 -23.72
CA GLU A 144 -9.19 0.27 -25.14
C GLU A 144 -8.07 -0.44 -25.91
N LYS A 145 -6.83 -0.02 -25.73
CA LYS A 145 -5.68 -0.65 -26.35
C LYS A 145 -5.51 -2.11 -25.96
N ALA A 146 -5.62 -2.42 -24.67
CA ALA A 146 -5.51 -3.79 -24.17
C ALA A 146 -6.56 -4.71 -24.81
N GLN A 147 -7.79 -4.24 -24.88
CA GLN A 147 -8.90 -4.95 -25.52
C GLN A 147 -8.64 -5.19 -27.02
N ASP A 148 -8.15 -4.19 -27.75
CA ASP A 148 -7.90 -4.29 -29.20
C ASP A 148 -6.69 -5.21 -29.50
N GLU A 149 -5.73 -5.26 -28.60
CA GLU A 149 -4.58 -6.17 -28.67
C GLU A 149 -4.85 -7.57 -28.10
N GLY A 150 -6.01 -7.79 -27.49
CA GLY A 150 -6.35 -9.06 -26.81
C GLY A 150 -5.46 -9.34 -25.61
N LYS A 151 -4.92 -8.30 -24.96
CA LYS A 151 -4.02 -8.41 -23.81
C LYS A 151 -4.77 -8.23 -22.49
N ARG A 152 -4.23 -8.85 -21.44
CA ARG A 152 -4.77 -8.81 -20.10
C ARG A 152 -3.71 -8.35 -19.11
N TYR A 153 -4.09 -7.49 -18.18
CA TYR A 153 -3.19 -6.90 -17.22
C TYR A 153 -3.78 -6.86 -15.82
N PHE A 154 -2.93 -6.87 -14.80
CA PHE A 154 -3.33 -6.52 -13.44
C PHE A 154 -3.63 -5.01 -13.33
N PRO A 155 -4.46 -4.58 -12.36
CA PRO A 155 -4.81 -3.17 -12.21
C PRO A 155 -3.60 -2.23 -12.17
N HIS A 156 -2.56 -2.57 -11.41
CA HIS A 156 -1.34 -1.76 -11.31
C HIS A 156 -0.53 -1.71 -12.61
N GLU A 157 -0.61 -2.72 -13.47
CA GLU A 157 0.15 -2.74 -14.72
C GLU A 157 -0.37 -1.71 -15.72
N PHE A 158 -1.68 -1.39 -15.70
CA PHE A 158 -2.22 -0.27 -16.49
C PHE A 158 -1.66 1.07 -16.01
N ILE A 159 -1.54 1.25 -14.69
CA ILE A 159 -0.95 2.46 -14.10
C ILE A 159 0.54 2.54 -14.44
N TYR A 160 1.27 1.43 -14.36
CA TYR A 160 2.69 1.39 -14.74
C TYR A 160 2.90 1.74 -16.23
N GLN A 161 2.02 1.28 -17.11
CA GLN A 161 2.06 1.67 -18.52
C GLN A 161 1.85 3.18 -18.66
N LEU A 162 0.87 3.76 -17.98
CA LEU A 162 0.58 5.19 -17.99
C LEU A 162 1.76 6.01 -17.43
N ILE A 163 2.37 5.60 -16.33
CA ILE A 163 3.56 6.28 -15.76
C ILE A 163 4.74 6.21 -16.74
N ARG A 164 5.04 5.02 -17.27
CA ARG A 164 6.18 4.81 -18.19
C ARG A 164 6.03 5.53 -19.52
N SER A 165 4.82 5.78 -19.98
CA SER A 165 4.58 6.58 -21.21
C SER A 165 5.02 8.03 -21.06
N GLY A 166 5.08 8.54 -19.82
CA GLY A 166 5.37 9.95 -19.54
C GLY A 166 4.18 10.90 -19.79
N GLU A 167 3.02 10.39 -20.20
CA GLU A 167 1.84 11.22 -20.52
C GLU A 167 1.28 12.00 -19.33
N LEU A 168 1.60 11.60 -18.10
CA LEU A 168 1.21 12.30 -16.88
C LEU A 168 2.21 13.35 -16.41
N LYS A 169 3.47 13.36 -16.93
CA LYS A 169 4.54 14.20 -16.37
C LYS A 169 4.20 15.69 -16.37
N GLN A 170 3.53 16.16 -17.39
CA GLN A 170 3.08 17.55 -17.46
C GLN A 170 1.97 17.92 -16.47
N ASP A 171 1.30 16.92 -15.92
CA ASP A 171 0.19 17.07 -14.97
C ASP A 171 0.67 16.91 -13.51
N TYR A 172 1.95 16.61 -13.26
CA TYR A 172 2.45 16.42 -11.90
C TYR A 172 2.43 17.73 -11.11
N GLU A 173 1.82 17.68 -9.94
CA GLU A 173 1.67 18.81 -9.02
C GLU A 173 2.50 18.65 -7.74
N ILE A 174 3.01 17.44 -7.49
CA ILE A 174 3.98 17.13 -6.44
C ILE A 174 5.28 16.60 -7.06
N ASP A 175 6.36 16.54 -6.29
CA ASP A 175 7.61 15.90 -6.73
C ASP A 175 7.37 14.40 -6.94
N GLU A 176 7.75 13.88 -8.11
CA GLU A 176 7.65 12.45 -8.42
C GLU A 176 8.37 11.55 -7.40
N LYS A 177 9.31 12.12 -6.63
CA LYS A 177 9.99 11.41 -5.53
C LYS A 177 9.06 11.07 -4.38
N ASP A 178 8.00 11.83 -4.20
CA ASP A 178 7.05 11.68 -3.09
C ASP A 178 5.91 10.68 -3.42
N SER A 179 5.85 10.16 -4.66
CA SER A 179 4.90 9.13 -5.08
C SER A 179 5.49 7.72 -4.91
N TRP A 180 4.80 6.91 -4.11
CA TRP A 180 5.19 5.50 -3.94
C TRP A 180 4.88 4.65 -5.19
N LEU A 181 3.86 5.02 -5.98
CA LEU A 181 3.56 4.35 -7.25
C LEU A 181 4.67 4.56 -8.27
N ILE A 182 5.21 5.78 -8.36
CA ILE A 182 6.36 6.03 -9.23
C ILE A 182 7.56 5.22 -8.76
N ALA A 183 7.86 5.23 -7.46
CA ALA A 183 8.95 4.43 -6.90
C ALA A 183 8.78 2.93 -7.17
N ALA A 184 7.56 2.41 -7.02
CA ALA A 184 7.23 1.01 -7.31
C ALA A 184 7.40 0.68 -8.80
N CYS A 185 6.96 1.59 -9.68
CA CYS A 185 7.12 1.46 -11.13
C CYS A 185 8.59 1.49 -11.57
N GLU A 186 9.40 2.39 -10.98
CA GLU A 186 10.86 2.50 -11.22
C GLU A 186 11.59 1.20 -10.82
N LYS A 187 11.25 0.66 -9.65
CA LYS A 187 11.84 -0.58 -9.13
C LYS A 187 11.23 -1.85 -9.75
N GLY A 188 10.10 -1.72 -10.45
CA GLY A 188 9.39 -2.84 -11.05
C GLY A 188 8.87 -3.86 -10.04
N ILE A 189 8.55 -3.44 -8.81
CA ILE A 189 8.02 -4.35 -7.79
C ILE A 189 6.55 -4.70 -8.08
N PRO A 190 6.10 -5.92 -7.75
CA PRO A 190 4.70 -6.29 -7.93
C PRO A 190 3.81 -5.60 -6.91
N ILE A 191 2.61 -5.23 -7.36
CA ILE A 191 1.54 -4.72 -6.51
C ILE A 191 0.34 -5.66 -6.65
N PHE A 192 -0.08 -6.25 -5.55
CA PHE A 192 -1.25 -7.12 -5.46
C PHE A 192 -2.44 -6.30 -4.94
N VAL A 193 -3.52 -6.25 -5.72
CA VAL A 193 -4.70 -5.43 -5.40
C VAL A 193 -5.94 -6.33 -5.34
N PRO A 194 -6.12 -7.04 -4.22
CA PRO A 194 -7.31 -7.85 -4.02
C PRO A 194 -8.57 -6.96 -3.90
N GLY A 195 -9.66 -7.35 -4.56
CA GLY A 195 -10.89 -6.58 -4.52
C GLY A 195 -10.79 -5.21 -5.18
N TRP A 196 -10.05 -5.10 -6.29
CA TRP A 196 -9.91 -3.84 -7.04
C TRP A 196 -11.24 -3.22 -7.45
N GLU A 197 -12.27 -4.01 -7.62
CA GLU A 197 -13.64 -3.56 -7.88
C GLU A 197 -14.22 -2.67 -6.77
N ASP A 198 -13.68 -2.73 -5.54
CA ASP A 198 -13.95 -1.80 -4.45
C ASP A 198 -12.97 -0.61 -4.51
N SER A 199 -13.06 0.14 -5.62
CA SER A 199 -12.28 1.36 -5.85
C SER A 199 -12.97 2.26 -6.89
N THR A 200 -12.57 3.53 -6.93
CA THR A 200 -13.09 4.51 -7.91
C THR A 200 -12.75 4.09 -9.34
N LEU A 201 -11.49 3.70 -9.60
CA LEU A 201 -11.06 3.25 -10.92
C LEU A 201 -11.73 1.94 -11.33
N GLY A 202 -11.95 1.01 -10.40
CA GLY A 202 -12.72 -0.21 -10.65
C GLY A 202 -14.17 0.10 -11.04
N ASN A 203 -14.81 1.02 -10.34
CA ASN A 203 -16.16 1.50 -10.68
C ASN A 203 -16.20 2.21 -12.05
N PHE A 204 -15.19 3.03 -12.37
CA PHE A 204 -15.08 3.67 -13.68
C PHE A 204 -14.90 2.64 -14.79
N PHE A 205 -14.13 1.61 -14.58
CA PHE A 205 -13.95 0.51 -15.52
C PHE A 205 -15.30 -0.15 -15.85
N VAL A 206 -16.09 -0.52 -14.81
CA VAL A 206 -17.44 -1.08 -14.99
C VAL A 206 -18.36 -0.09 -15.69
N SER A 207 -18.33 1.19 -15.32
CA SER A 207 -19.09 2.25 -15.96
C SER A 207 -18.80 2.36 -17.46
N ASN A 208 -17.52 2.29 -17.85
CA ASN A 208 -17.10 2.35 -19.25
C ASN A 208 -17.52 1.11 -20.05
N ILE A 209 -17.61 -0.06 -19.43
CA ILE A 209 -18.23 -1.25 -20.05
C ILE A 209 -19.73 -1.02 -20.26
N ARG A 210 -20.44 -0.53 -19.26
CA ARG A 210 -21.89 -0.23 -19.39
C ARG A 210 -22.19 0.83 -20.45
N LYS A 211 -21.29 1.79 -20.63
CA LYS A 211 -21.31 2.81 -21.69
C LYS A 211 -20.84 2.28 -23.05
N LYS A 212 -20.47 0.99 -23.16
CA LYS A 212 -19.97 0.33 -24.38
C LYS A 212 -18.67 0.91 -24.95
N LYS A 213 -17.88 1.60 -24.13
CA LYS A 213 -16.53 2.05 -24.50
C LYS A 213 -15.53 0.90 -24.39
N ILE A 214 -15.67 0.07 -23.37
CA ILE A 214 -14.95 -1.19 -23.20
C ILE A 214 -15.94 -2.34 -23.43
N ARG A 215 -15.49 -3.43 -24.06
CA ARG A 215 -16.34 -4.55 -24.48
C ARG A 215 -16.31 -5.73 -23.52
N ASP A 216 -15.22 -5.88 -22.77
CA ASP A 216 -14.97 -7.09 -21.99
C ASP A 216 -14.29 -6.78 -20.67
N TYR A 217 -14.77 -7.41 -19.60
CA TYR A 217 -14.16 -7.37 -18.26
C TYR A 217 -12.81 -8.08 -18.23
N SER A 218 -12.59 -9.06 -19.09
CA SER A 218 -11.45 -9.99 -19.01
C SER A 218 -10.09 -9.33 -19.26
N ILE A 219 -10.04 -8.11 -19.81
CA ILE A 219 -8.78 -7.37 -19.97
C ILE A 219 -8.12 -7.04 -18.63
N VAL A 220 -8.90 -6.99 -17.55
CA VAL A 220 -8.36 -6.90 -16.18
C VAL A 220 -8.31 -8.31 -15.60
N LYS A 221 -7.12 -8.71 -15.14
CA LYS A 221 -6.94 -10.00 -14.47
C LYS A 221 -7.68 -10.01 -13.13
N SER A 222 -8.28 -11.15 -12.82
CA SER A 222 -9.12 -11.35 -11.64
C SER A 222 -8.34 -11.41 -10.33
N GLY A 223 -9.06 -11.32 -9.19
CA GLY A 223 -8.49 -11.55 -7.87
C GLY A 223 -7.90 -12.95 -7.69
N LEU A 224 -8.45 -13.98 -8.37
CA LEU A 224 -7.86 -15.33 -8.34
C LEU A 224 -6.51 -15.36 -9.07
N GLU A 225 -6.39 -14.70 -10.21
CA GLU A 225 -5.11 -14.57 -10.93
C GLU A 225 -4.12 -13.70 -10.15
N THR A 226 -4.60 -12.74 -9.34
CA THR A 226 -3.74 -11.97 -8.42
C THR A 226 -3.16 -12.88 -7.33
N MET A 227 -3.95 -13.82 -6.79
CA MET A 227 -3.45 -14.81 -5.83
C MET A 227 -2.42 -15.73 -6.48
N ASP A 228 -2.66 -16.20 -7.69
CA ASP A 228 -1.75 -17.05 -8.44
C ASP A 228 -0.39 -16.36 -8.68
N ALA A 229 -0.42 -15.10 -9.10
CA ALA A 229 0.79 -14.28 -9.25
C ALA A 229 1.53 -14.06 -7.91
N LEU A 230 0.79 -13.94 -6.80
CA LEU A 230 1.39 -13.84 -5.47
C LEU A 230 2.06 -15.14 -5.04
N ILE A 231 1.47 -16.30 -5.38
CA ILE A 231 2.09 -17.62 -5.16
C ILE A 231 3.43 -17.71 -5.89
N ASP A 232 3.45 -17.35 -7.17
CA ASP A 232 4.67 -17.37 -7.99
C ASP A 232 5.75 -16.48 -7.40
N TRP A 233 5.39 -15.26 -7.03
CA TRP A 233 6.31 -14.32 -6.39
C TRP A 233 6.85 -14.87 -5.07
N TYR A 234 5.96 -15.40 -4.21
CA TYR A 234 6.35 -15.90 -2.89
C TYR A 234 7.27 -17.13 -3.00
N LEU A 235 6.92 -18.10 -3.85
CA LEU A 235 7.75 -19.29 -4.07
C LEU A 235 9.14 -18.92 -4.58
N LYS A 236 9.22 -17.98 -5.52
CA LYS A 236 10.50 -17.49 -6.06
C LYS A 236 11.38 -16.85 -4.99
N GLU A 237 10.82 -15.86 -4.27
CA GLU A 237 11.60 -15.07 -3.31
C GLU A 237 11.95 -15.84 -2.05
N SER A 238 11.07 -16.73 -1.57
CA SER A 238 11.29 -17.54 -0.36
C SER A 238 12.29 -18.68 -0.53
N GLN A 239 12.75 -18.98 -1.75
CA GLN A 239 13.80 -19.98 -1.96
C GLN A 239 15.11 -19.60 -1.27
N ASN A 240 15.50 -18.34 -1.38
CA ASN A 240 16.79 -17.84 -0.94
C ASN A 240 16.74 -16.79 0.15
N SER A 241 15.55 -16.34 0.55
CA SER A 241 15.36 -15.28 1.52
C SER A 241 14.32 -15.63 2.58
N GLU A 242 14.53 -15.16 3.79
CA GLU A 242 13.48 -15.11 4.79
C GLU A 242 12.43 -14.06 4.37
N MET A 243 11.15 -14.34 4.63
CA MET A 243 10.05 -13.50 4.18
C MET A 243 9.44 -12.75 5.37
N GLY A 244 9.35 -11.44 5.25
CA GLY A 244 8.74 -10.55 6.22
C GLY A 244 7.41 -9.99 5.71
N PHE A 245 6.50 -9.76 6.65
CA PHE A 245 5.17 -9.19 6.41
C PHE A 245 4.95 -7.99 7.31
N PHE A 246 4.88 -6.79 6.72
CA PHE A 246 4.55 -5.56 7.43
C PHE A 246 3.15 -5.09 7.02
N GLN A 247 2.27 -4.82 7.98
CA GLN A 247 0.88 -4.56 7.72
C GLN A 247 0.42 -3.24 8.35
N ILE A 248 -0.15 -2.37 7.55
CA ILE A 248 -0.84 -1.15 7.95
C ILE A 248 -2.34 -1.41 7.87
N GLY A 249 -3.02 -1.31 9.01
CA GLY A 249 -4.43 -1.69 9.14
C GLY A 249 -4.63 -3.20 9.10
N GLY A 250 -5.62 -3.66 8.35
CA GLY A 250 -5.97 -5.07 8.23
C GLY A 250 -6.78 -5.36 6.97
N GLY A 251 -7.96 -5.94 7.14
CA GLY A 251 -8.87 -6.23 6.04
C GLY A 251 -8.27 -7.04 4.90
N ILE A 252 -8.82 -6.87 3.71
CA ILE A 252 -8.46 -7.68 2.54
C ILE A 252 -7.00 -7.49 2.11
N ALA A 253 -6.43 -6.31 2.23
CA ALA A 253 -5.04 -6.05 1.84
C ALA A 253 -4.04 -6.91 2.64
N GLY A 254 -4.31 -7.11 3.93
CA GLY A 254 -3.48 -7.94 4.81
C GLY A 254 -3.82 -9.42 4.71
N ASP A 255 -5.09 -9.79 4.90
CA ASP A 255 -5.49 -11.20 4.97
C ASP A 255 -5.26 -11.94 3.65
N PHE A 256 -5.57 -11.33 2.53
CA PHE A 256 -5.31 -11.89 1.22
C PHE A 256 -3.84 -12.28 1.06
N ALA A 257 -2.93 -11.35 1.33
CA ALA A 257 -1.52 -11.59 1.07
C ALA A 257 -0.87 -12.55 2.07
N ILE A 258 -1.20 -12.46 3.36
CA ILE A 258 -0.61 -13.35 4.37
C ILE A 258 -1.05 -14.81 4.18
N CYS A 259 -2.24 -15.03 3.58
CA CYS A 259 -2.79 -16.36 3.32
C CYS A 259 -2.11 -17.11 2.19
N VAL A 260 -1.19 -16.51 1.45
CA VAL A 260 -0.42 -17.24 0.41
C VAL A 260 0.35 -18.42 1.00
N VAL A 261 0.85 -18.30 2.23
CA VAL A 261 1.64 -19.37 2.88
C VAL A 261 0.80 -20.59 3.21
N PRO A 262 -0.34 -20.50 3.95
CA PRO A 262 -1.19 -21.68 4.16
C PRO A 262 -1.72 -22.27 2.84
N LEU A 263 -2.07 -21.45 1.85
CA LEU A 263 -2.46 -21.94 0.53
C LEU A 263 -1.38 -22.81 -0.11
N ILE A 264 -0.12 -22.37 -0.13
CA ILE A 264 0.99 -23.14 -0.69
C ILE A 264 1.23 -24.42 0.12
N ARG A 265 1.23 -24.34 1.45
CA ARG A 265 1.60 -25.44 2.32
C ARG A 265 0.48 -26.45 2.53
N GLN A 266 -0.74 -26.01 2.79
CA GLN A 266 -1.86 -26.86 3.15
C GLN A 266 -2.66 -27.33 1.94
N ASP A 267 -2.94 -26.43 0.98
CA ASP A 267 -3.79 -26.76 -0.16
C ASP A 267 -2.97 -27.30 -1.34
N MET A 268 -1.88 -26.64 -1.71
CA MET A 268 -0.98 -27.12 -2.77
C MET A 268 -0.04 -28.21 -2.28
N LYS A 269 0.13 -28.39 -0.95
CA LYS A 269 1.07 -29.36 -0.33
C LYS A 269 2.51 -29.20 -0.83
N THR A 270 2.89 -27.96 -1.09
CA THR A 270 4.23 -27.56 -1.54
C THR A 270 4.98 -26.88 -0.40
N GLY A 271 6.25 -27.23 -0.20
CA GLY A 271 7.07 -26.61 0.85
C GLY A 271 7.40 -25.18 0.52
N CYS A 272 7.18 -24.26 1.47
CA CYS A 272 7.70 -22.90 1.44
C CYS A 272 8.06 -22.45 2.86
N ARG A 273 8.82 -21.34 2.98
CA ARG A 273 9.11 -20.73 4.28
C ARG A 273 7.84 -20.11 4.86
N LEU A 274 7.75 -20.06 6.19
CA LEU A 274 6.75 -19.25 6.88
C LEU A 274 7.20 -17.79 6.90
N TRP A 275 6.27 -16.87 7.20
CA TRP A 275 6.66 -15.49 7.46
C TRP A 275 7.51 -15.41 8.72
N SER A 276 8.75 -14.96 8.64
CA SER A 276 9.71 -14.90 9.74
C SER A 276 9.64 -13.59 10.54
N TYR A 277 9.07 -12.55 9.94
CA TYR A 277 8.77 -11.26 10.56
C TYR A 277 7.32 -10.89 10.29
N PHE A 278 6.64 -10.40 11.32
CA PHE A 278 5.30 -9.85 11.23
C PHE A 278 5.19 -8.59 12.10
N CYS A 279 4.70 -7.51 11.52
CA CYS A 279 4.33 -6.32 12.27
C CYS A 279 3.00 -5.79 11.75
N GLN A 280 2.09 -5.45 12.65
CA GLN A 280 0.83 -4.79 12.31
C GLN A 280 0.71 -3.48 13.09
N ILE A 281 0.39 -2.40 12.38
CA ILE A 281 -0.06 -1.13 12.96
C ILE A 281 -1.56 -1.05 12.73
N SER A 282 -2.36 -1.03 13.81
CA SER A 282 -3.82 -0.96 13.71
C SER A 282 -4.41 -0.42 15.01
N ASP A 283 -5.50 0.31 14.89
CA ASP A 283 -6.37 0.76 15.99
C ASP A 283 -7.52 -0.22 16.30
N SER A 284 -7.51 -1.40 15.67
CA SER A 284 -8.55 -2.41 15.81
C SER A 284 -8.54 -3.06 17.19
N THR A 285 -9.72 -3.18 17.79
CA THR A 285 -9.90 -3.91 19.06
C THR A 285 -9.64 -5.40 18.88
N THR A 286 -8.93 -6.00 19.84
CA THR A 286 -8.66 -7.44 19.87
C THR A 286 -9.95 -8.26 20.04
N SER A 287 -10.00 -9.41 19.38
CA SER A 287 -11.00 -10.49 19.62
C SER A 287 -12.45 -10.15 19.28
N TYR A 288 -12.71 -9.33 18.26
CA TYR A 288 -14.08 -9.06 17.78
C TYR A 288 -14.44 -9.79 16.47
N GLY A 289 -13.65 -10.81 16.10
CA GLY A 289 -13.93 -11.69 14.96
C GLY A 289 -13.40 -11.20 13.60
N SER A 290 -12.74 -10.03 13.54
CA SER A 290 -12.08 -9.54 12.34
C SER A 290 -10.62 -9.96 12.29
N TYR A 291 -10.11 -10.21 11.09
CA TYR A 291 -8.68 -10.43 10.85
C TYR A 291 -7.81 -9.30 11.44
N SER A 292 -8.26 -8.06 11.33
CA SER A 292 -7.54 -6.88 11.83
C SER A 292 -7.30 -6.91 13.34
N GLY A 293 -8.20 -7.52 14.13
CA GLY A 293 -8.11 -7.68 15.59
C GLY A 293 -7.50 -9.01 16.04
N ALA A 294 -7.10 -9.90 15.12
CA ALA A 294 -6.52 -11.19 15.46
C ALA A 294 -5.08 -11.04 15.96
N VAL A 295 -4.80 -11.52 17.16
CA VAL A 295 -3.43 -11.48 17.71
C VAL A 295 -2.44 -12.30 16.88
N PRO A 296 -1.14 -11.91 16.84
CA PRO A 296 -0.16 -12.56 15.96
C PRO A 296 0.00 -14.06 16.20
N ASN A 297 -0.08 -14.53 17.45
CA ASN A 297 0.05 -15.96 17.79
C ASN A 297 -1.08 -16.81 17.20
N GLU A 298 -2.27 -16.26 16.99
CA GLU A 298 -3.37 -16.95 16.30
C GLU A 298 -2.97 -17.37 14.88
N LYS A 299 -2.13 -16.59 14.23
CA LYS A 299 -1.63 -16.87 12.87
C LYS A 299 -0.74 -18.13 12.78
N ILE A 300 -0.25 -18.64 13.93
CA ILE A 300 0.51 -19.89 14.00
C ILE A 300 -0.42 -21.08 13.69
N THR A 301 -1.65 -21.07 14.19
CA THR A 301 -2.62 -22.15 13.94
C THR A 301 -3.02 -22.27 12.48
N TRP A 302 -2.82 -21.19 11.70
CA TRP A 302 -3.06 -21.13 10.27
C TRP A 302 -1.80 -21.41 9.42
N GLU A 303 -0.70 -21.80 10.05
CA GLU A 303 0.59 -21.97 9.36
C GLU A 303 1.08 -20.72 8.62
N LYS A 304 0.71 -19.52 9.09
CA LYS A 304 1.22 -18.26 8.54
C LYS A 304 2.58 -17.88 9.16
N LEU A 305 2.68 -18.03 10.49
CA LEU A 305 3.86 -17.73 11.30
C LEU A 305 4.35 -18.97 12.05
N SER A 306 5.63 -18.97 12.45
CA SER A 306 6.20 -19.96 13.38
C SER A 306 6.22 -19.43 14.82
N VAL A 307 6.55 -20.31 15.76
CA VAL A 307 6.81 -19.90 17.16
C VAL A 307 7.98 -18.93 17.25
N ASP A 308 8.99 -19.07 16.39
CA ASP A 308 10.21 -18.27 16.37
C ASP A 308 10.09 -16.97 15.55
N SER A 309 9.00 -16.80 14.78
CA SER A 309 8.77 -15.59 14.01
C SER A 309 8.76 -14.35 14.92
N LYS A 310 9.42 -13.28 14.49
CA LYS A 310 9.34 -11.98 15.16
C LYS A 310 7.95 -11.39 14.92
N LYS A 311 7.21 -11.10 16.00
CA LYS A 311 5.78 -10.72 15.92
C LYS A 311 5.53 -9.47 16.75
N PHE A 312 4.95 -8.45 16.12
CA PHE A 312 4.65 -7.17 16.75
C PHE A 312 3.25 -6.69 16.41
N ILE A 313 2.56 -6.13 17.39
CA ILE A 313 1.36 -5.31 17.21
C ILE A 313 1.62 -3.93 17.80
N ILE A 314 1.30 -2.90 17.04
CA ILE A 314 1.32 -1.52 17.46
C ILE A 314 -0.11 -1.00 17.38
N GLU A 315 -0.74 -0.80 18.53
CA GLU A 315 -2.10 -0.29 18.64
C GLU A 315 -2.06 1.25 18.50
N SER A 316 -2.15 1.72 17.27
CA SER A 316 -2.03 3.16 16.96
C SER A 316 -2.54 3.48 15.56
N ASP A 317 -2.75 4.79 15.33
CA ASP A 317 -2.98 5.34 14.01
C ASP A 317 -1.70 5.24 13.16
N ALA A 318 -1.82 4.58 12.01
CA ALA A 318 -0.70 4.36 11.10
C ALA A 318 -0.16 5.66 10.49
N THR A 319 -1.00 6.68 10.31
CA THR A 319 -0.55 7.98 9.75
C THR A 319 0.44 8.68 10.67
N ILE A 320 0.39 8.37 11.98
CA ILE A 320 1.31 8.90 12.99
C ILE A 320 2.56 8.03 13.10
N VAL A 321 2.39 6.71 13.17
CA VAL A 321 3.47 5.79 13.56
C VAL A 321 4.28 5.28 12.37
N ALA A 322 3.64 4.99 11.23
CA ALA A 322 4.35 4.39 10.09
C ALA A 322 5.48 5.28 9.56
N PRO A 323 5.33 6.62 9.39
CA PRO A 323 6.44 7.49 8.98
C PRO A 323 7.63 7.47 9.94
N LEU A 324 7.37 7.34 11.25
CA LEU A 324 8.43 7.26 12.27
C LEU A 324 9.21 5.95 12.15
N MET A 325 8.51 4.83 11.96
CA MET A 325 9.13 3.52 11.72
C MET A 325 9.92 3.49 10.42
N PHE A 326 9.37 4.05 9.34
CA PHE A 326 10.06 4.12 8.05
C PHE A 326 11.33 4.98 8.15
N ALA A 327 11.26 6.13 8.84
CA ALA A 327 12.43 6.95 9.11
C ALA A 327 13.51 6.18 9.91
N TYR A 328 13.08 5.36 10.87
CA TYR A 328 13.99 4.50 11.64
C TYR A 328 14.72 3.50 10.72
N VAL A 329 13.97 2.79 9.87
CA VAL A 329 14.54 1.81 8.93
C VAL A 329 15.47 2.48 7.91
N LEU A 330 15.09 3.65 7.41
CA LEU A 330 15.86 4.43 6.43
C LEU A 330 17.16 5.02 7.00
N ALA A 331 17.25 5.18 8.32
CA ALA A 331 18.48 5.63 8.98
C ALA A 331 19.60 4.59 8.95
N ASP A 332 19.28 3.31 8.78
CA ASP A 332 20.24 2.19 8.70
C ASP A 332 20.61 1.82 7.24
N SER A 333 20.55 2.77 6.34
CA SER A 333 20.80 2.54 4.90
C SER A 333 22.21 2.89 4.50
#